data_7092951eb50a9999657475e62370c2c4
#
_entry.id   7092951eb50a9999657475e62370c2c4
#
_cell.length_a   1.000
_cell.length_b   1.000
_cell.length_c   1.000
_cell.angle_alpha   90.00
_cell.angle_beta   90.00
_cell.angle_gamma   90.00
#
_symmetry.space_group_name_H-M   'P 1'
#
loop_
_entity.id
_entity.type
_entity.pdbx_description
1 polymer ?
#
loop_
_entity_poly.entity_id
_entity_poly.type
_entity_poly.pdbx_seq_one_letter_code
_entity_poly.pdbx_strand_id
1 'polypeptide(L)'
;MSITNETAKAHANDPAVCCCRFEAGTVVEAANLEDPAIFPDLIDSGLLEIPENALTIGQVLGATLKETLDALSPMTTDNVEGYKKAESEEEEEIEEVETKESAPVSVAPMTGQGGVIRIHIDEGKGIDLEIPTGIAAAGATVVPVSEASEAPIEEKEETKLLRTLVKKHYKIDKVQFGEKTEINGTTLTIRIPEEICKEAVDTEELVYDMKLDIITPDRYNEYSEAVLDLQPIATKESGELGEGVTRVLDGVVMVLTGTDANGVQIGEFGSSEGSMDTTMMWGRPGAADYGEIFIKGQVTIKEGTNMERPGPLAAHKAFDYITQEIREALKAVEDESLVVDTEEINQYRRKGRKKVVIVKEIMGQGAMHDNLILPVEPVGTLGARPNVDLGNVPVVLSPLEVLDGGIHALTCIGPASKEMSRHYYREPLVKLVMEDDELDLVGVVFVGSPQANSEKFYVSKRLGMLVESMEVDGAVVTTEGFGNNHIDFASHIEQIGMRGVPVVGVSFCAVQGALVVGNKYMTHMVDNNKSRQGIENEILENNCLAPEEAYRIVAMLKNAIEGEEVKAPERKWNNNVKLNNIDAIEKTLGIEIPLEKNETSLNMTRKRSQLYERADIEAGLVEDTYTPVDGE
;
A
#
# COMPACT_ATOMS: atom_id res chain seq x y z
N MET A 1 3.00 -19.76 -1.72
CA MET A 1 1.72 -19.48 -0.97
C MET A 1 1.61 -20.45 0.18
N SER A 2 1.25 -19.97 1.36
CA SER A 2 0.98 -20.88 2.48
C SER A 2 -0.18 -21.83 2.13
N ILE A 3 -0.07 -23.08 2.56
CA ILE A 3 -1.06 -24.12 2.26
C ILE A 3 -2.07 -24.28 3.40
N THR A 4 -3.24 -24.81 3.04
CA THR A 4 -4.25 -25.19 4.03
C THR A 4 -3.94 -26.56 4.66
N ASN A 5 -4.60 -26.89 5.77
CA ASN A 5 -4.48 -28.22 6.36
C ASN A 5 -4.96 -29.34 5.41
N GLU A 6 -5.89 -29.03 4.51
CA GLU A 6 -6.37 -29.99 3.50
C GLU A 6 -5.30 -30.20 2.42
N THR A 7 -4.69 -29.10 1.93
CA THR A 7 -3.57 -29.15 0.99
C THR A 7 -2.38 -29.89 1.59
N ALA A 8 -2.03 -29.60 2.85
CA ALA A 8 -0.93 -30.28 3.55
C ALA A 8 -1.15 -31.80 3.68
N LYS A 9 -2.39 -32.24 3.87
CA LYS A 9 -2.75 -33.68 3.87
C LYS A 9 -2.64 -34.31 2.49
N ALA A 10 -3.08 -33.60 1.45
CA ALA A 10 -3.01 -34.08 0.08
C ALA A 10 -1.57 -34.21 -0.43
N HIS A 11 -0.68 -33.36 0.07
CA HIS A 11 0.73 -33.23 -0.32
C HIS A 11 1.71 -33.69 0.78
N ALA A 12 1.28 -34.58 1.67
CA ALA A 12 2.06 -35.01 2.82
C ALA A 12 3.44 -35.58 2.48
N ASN A 13 3.60 -36.13 1.28
CA ASN A 13 4.84 -36.73 0.81
C ASN A 13 5.74 -35.76 0.01
N ASP A 14 5.27 -34.56 -0.28
CA ASP A 14 6.06 -33.56 -0.98
C ASP A 14 7.03 -32.87 -0.04
N PRO A 15 8.16 -32.34 -0.53
CA PRO A 15 9.14 -31.63 0.29
C PRO A 15 8.51 -30.47 1.06
N ALA A 16 8.93 -30.27 2.30
CA ALA A 16 8.51 -29.14 3.12
C ALA A 16 9.45 -27.96 2.89
N VAL A 17 8.90 -26.84 2.45
CA VAL A 17 9.63 -25.60 2.17
C VAL A 17 8.94 -24.46 2.89
N CYS A 18 9.70 -23.54 3.49
CA CYS A 18 9.15 -22.34 4.14
C CYS A 18 8.51 -21.40 3.11
N CYS A 19 7.29 -20.93 3.37
CA CYS A 19 6.65 -19.92 2.53
C CYS A 19 7.19 -18.50 2.80
N CYS A 20 7.80 -18.26 3.97
CA CYS A 20 8.37 -16.98 4.37
C CYS A 20 9.39 -17.19 5.49
N ARG A 21 9.96 -16.12 6.03
CA ARG A 21 10.92 -16.18 7.12
C ARG A 21 10.24 -16.52 8.44
N PHE A 22 10.78 -17.52 9.14
CA PHE A 22 10.35 -17.93 10.48
C PHE A 22 11.54 -18.03 11.43
N GLU A 23 11.35 -17.56 12.65
CA GLU A 23 12.39 -17.60 13.67
C GLU A 23 12.56 -18.99 14.30
N ALA A 24 13.75 -19.23 14.85
CA ALA A 24 14.01 -20.41 15.69
C ALA A 24 12.98 -20.53 16.80
N GLY A 25 12.50 -21.75 17.04
CA GLY A 25 11.44 -22.02 18.02
C GLY A 25 10.02 -21.98 17.47
N THR A 26 9.82 -21.58 16.21
CA THR A 26 8.50 -21.64 15.56
C THR A 26 8.04 -23.09 15.40
N VAL A 27 6.81 -23.37 15.82
CA VAL A 27 6.15 -24.67 15.57
C VAL A 27 5.57 -24.64 14.17
N VAL A 28 5.95 -25.64 13.38
CA VAL A 28 5.57 -25.71 11.96
C VAL A 28 4.10 -26.14 11.81
N GLU A 29 3.33 -25.28 11.19
CA GLU A 29 1.94 -25.50 10.80
C GLU A 29 1.81 -25.48 9.27
N ALA A 30 0.66 -25.92 8.72
CA ALA A 30 0.43 -25.88 7.27
C ALA A 30 0.57 -24.47 6.68
N ALA A 31 0.17 -23.46 7.43
CA ALA A 31 0.31 -22.05 7.04
C ALA A 31 1.76 -21.55 6.94
N ASN A 32 2.73 -22.31 7.45
CA ASN A 32 4.15 -21.98 7.36
C ASN A 32 4.83 -22.59 6.12
N LEU A 33 4.13 -23.42 5.38
CA LEU A 33 4.66 -24.19 4.26
C LEU A 33 4.25 -23.61 2.93
N GLU A 34 5.18 -23.65 1.97
CA GLU A 34 4.94 -23.23 0.59
C GLU A 34 4.15 -24.28 -0.18
N ASP A 35 3.36 -23.86 -1.16
CA ASP A 35 2.53 -24.72 -1.99
C ASP A 35 3.41 -25.59 -2.93
N PRO A 36 3.37 -26.91 -2.79
CA PRO A 36 4.15 -27.79 -3.66
C PRO A 36 3.81 -27.66 -5.15
N ALA A 37 2.64 -27.14 -5.47
CA ALA A 37 2.22 -26.94 -6.87
C ALA A 37 3.16 -25.99 -7.65
N ILE A 38 3.90 -25.11 -6.95
CA ILE A 38 4.82 -24.16 -7.59
C ILE A 38 6.27 -24.66 -7.60
N PHE A 39 6.59 -25.76 -6.93
CA PHE A 39 7.97 -26.26 -6.83
C PHE A 39 8.62 -26.57 -8.19
N PRO A 40 7.92 -27.15 -9.17
CA PRO A 40 8.53 -27.37 -10.49
C PRO A 40 9.06 -26.09 -11.12
N ASP A 41 8.30 -25.00 -11.04
CA ASP A 41 8.68 -23.70 -11.61
C ASP A 41 9.84 -23.07 -10.82
N LEU A 42 9.85 -23.23 -9.48
CA LEU A 42 10.91 -22.72 -8.62
C LEU A 42 12.24 -23.48 -8.79
N ILE A 43 12.17 -24.79 -8.99
CA ILE A 43 13.34 -25.64 -9.25
C ILE A 43 13.89 -25.34 -10.65
N ASP A 44 13.03 -25.25 -11.66
CA ASP A 44 13.43 -24.95 -13.03
C ASP A 44 14.06 -23.55 -13.16
N SER A 45 13.62 -22.60 -12.34
CA SER A 45 14.20 -21.25 -12.28
C SER A 45 15.48 -21.16 -11.44
N GLY A 46 15.83 -22.23 -10.72
CA GLY A 46 16.98 -22.26 -9.80
C GLY A 46 16.78 -21.45 -8.51
N LEU A 47 15.57 -21.07 -8.18
CA LEU A 47 15.20 -20.38 -6.94
C LEU A 47 15.03 -21.35 -5.76
N LEU A 48 14.71 -22.60 -6.04
CA LEU A 48 14.55 -23.65 -5.05
C LEU A 48 15.42 -24.87 -5.40
N GLU A 49 16.26 -25.28 -4.47
CA GLU A 49 17.02 -26.51 -4.55
C GLU A 49 16.62 -27.41 -3.36
N ILE A 50 16.11 -28.61 -3.64
CA ILE A 50 15.66 -29.54 -2.62
C ILE A 50 16.84 -30.47 -2.27
N PRO A 51 17.43 -30.36 -1.05
CA PRO A 51 18.52 -31.22 -0.64
C PRO A 51 18.05 -32.67 -0.35
N GLU A 52 18.97 -33.64 -0.39
CA GLU A 52 18.67 -35.06 -0.15
C GLU A 52 18.09 -35.33 1.25
N ASN A 53 18.41 -34.49 2.24
CA ASN A 53 17.94 -34.61 3.62
C ASN A 53 16.69 -33.76 3.90
N ALA A 54 15.99 -33.27 2.87
CA ALA A 54 14.74 -32.54 3.02
C ALA A 54 13.65 -33.41 3.65
N LEU A 55 12.92 -32.83 4.57
CA LEU A 55 11.77 -33.45 5.21
C LEU A 55 10.51 -33.23 4.38
N THR A 56 9.54 -34.12 4.50
CA THR A 56 8.25 -33.95 3.84
C THR A 56 7.26 -33.15 4.69
N ILE A 57 6.24 -32.60 4.05
CA ILE A 57 5.16 -31.86 4.71
C ILE A 57 4.56 -32.66 5.87
N GLY A 58 4.26 -33.94 5.66
CA GLY A 58 3.71 -34.81 6.70
C GLY A 58 4.65 -35.02 7.90
N GLN A 59 5.96 -34.95 7.67
CA GLN A 59 6.96 -35.12 8.73
C GLN A 59 7.13 -33.88 9.59
N VAL A 60 7.03 -32.69 9.01
CA VAL A 60 7.34 -31.44 9.73
C VAL A 60 6.15 -30.83 10.48
N LEU A 61 4.92 -31.21 10.18
CA LEU A 61 3.75 -30.66 10.87
C LEU A 61 3.77 -30.94 12.38
N GLY A 62 3.81 -29.88 13.18
CA GLY A 62 3.95 -29.92 14.64
C GLY A 62 5.39 -30.01 15.14
N ALA A 63 6.38 -30.04 14.26
CA ALA A 63 7.80 -29.97 14.60
C ALA A 63 8.23 -28.53 14.88
N THR A 64 9.44 -28.32 15.41
CA THR A 64 9.94 -27.00 15.79
C THR A 64 11.19 -26.65 15.00
N LEU A 65 11.32 -25.40 14.53
CA LEU A 65 12.53 -24.92 13.88
C LEU A 65 13.66 -24.74 14.89
N LYS A 66 14.84 -25.26 14.58
CA LYS A 66 16.06 -25.08 15.39
C LYS A 66 16.76 -23.77 15.12
N GLU A 67 16.60 -23.23 13.94
CA GLU A 67 17.21 -21.99 13.48
C GLU A 67 16.20 -21.17 12.66
N THR A 68 16.50 -19.90 12.46
CA THR A 68 15.69 -19.04 11.59
C THR A 68 15.85 -19.46 10.14
N LEU A 69 14.74 -19.71 9.46
CA LEU A 69 14.70 -20.07 8.04
C LEU A 69 14.05 -18.94 7.24
N ASP A 70 14.65 -18.61 6.11
CA ASP A 70 14.11 -17.64 5.17
C ASP A 70 13.08 -18.28 4.22
N ALA A 71 12.35 -17.44 3.46
CA ALA A 71 11.43 -17.91 2.44
C ALA A 71 12.15 -18.81 1.43
N LEU A 72 11.43 -19.82 0.93
CA LEU A 72 11.94 -20.86 0.02
C LEU A 72 13.08 -21.72 0.57
N SER A 73 13.32 -21.68 1.88
CA SER A 73 14.27 -22.58 2.53
C SER A 73 13.65 -23.96 2.75
N PRO A 74 14.25 -25.05 2.25
CA PRO A 74 13.80 -26.40 2.54
C PRO A 74 13.98 -26.75 4.02
N MET A 75 12.98 -27.39 4.59
CA MET A 75 13.06 -27.95 5.93
C MET A 75 13.77 -29.28 5.90
N THR A 76 14.80 -29.44 6.73
CA THR A 76 15.70 -30.58 6.73
C THR A 76 15.84 -31.18 8.12
N THR A 77 16.46 -32.35 8.20
CA THR A 77 16.81 -32.97 9.49
C THR A 77 17.75 -32.13 10.34
N ASP A 78 18.46 -31.19 9.74
CA ASP A 78 19.42 -30.31 10.40
C ASP A 78 18.79 -29.10 11.05
N ASN A 79 17.76 -28.51 10.38
CA ASN A 79 17.13 -27.27 10.81
C ASN A 79 15.75 -27.43 11.49
N VAL A 80 15.23 -28.67 11.59
CA VAL A 80 13.98 -29.00 12.28
C VAL A 80 14.19 -30.02 13.37
N GLU A 81 13.51 -29.90 14.50
CA GLU A 81 13.49 -30.91 15.58
C GLU A 81 12.07 -31.37 15.88
N GLY A 82 11.94 -32.58 16.41
CA GLY A 82 10.64 -33.15 16.75
C GLY A 82 9.79 -33.60 15.53
N TYR A 83 10.41 -33.71 14.37
CA TYR A 83 9.72 -34.22 13.16
C TYR A 83 9.42 -35.71 13.26
N LYS A 84 8.37 -36.14 12.54
CA LYS A 84 7.94 -37.55 12.49
C LYS A 84 8.92 -38.37 11.61
N LYS A 85 9.46 -39.45 12.14
CA LYS A 85 10.27 -40.37 11.34
C LYS A 85 9.36 -41.17 10.42
N ALA A 86 9.78 -41.40 9.17
CA ALA A 86 9.07 -42.30 8.27
C ALA A 86 8.96 -43.70 8.89
N GLU A 87 7.74 -44.16 9.14
CA GLU A 87 7.51 -45.55 9.56
C GLU A 87 7.69 -46.45 8.36
N SER A 88 8.53 -47.47 8.51
CA SER A 88 8.59 -48.61 7.63
C SER A 88 7.26 -49.39 7.79
N GLU A 89 6.65 -49.78 6.68
CA GLU A 89 5.41 -50.53 6.57
C GLU A 89 5.25 -51.61 7.66
N GLU A 90 4.41 -51.34 8.64
CA GLU A 90 3.70 -52.35 9.42
C GLU A 90 2.26 -51.86 9.62
N GLU A 91 1.35 -52.66 9.10
CA GLU A 91 -0.10 -52.44 9.19
C GLU A 91 -0.52 -52.44 10.67
N GLU A 92 -1.09 -51.35 11.15
CA GLU A 92 -1.95 -51.36 12.33
C GLU A 92 -3.33 -50.77 12.00
N GLU A 93 -4.32 -51.60 12.38
CA GLU A 93 -5.76 -51.35 12.22
C GLU A 93 -6.18 -49.98 12.78
N ILE A 94 -6.86 -49.23 11.92
CA ILE A 94 -7.51 -47.97 12.30
C ILE A 94 -8.82 -48.35 13.01
N GLU A 95 -8.91 -48.13 14.33
CA GLU A 95 -10.19 -48.04 15.01
C GLU A 95 -10.99 -46.86 14.46
N GLU A 96 -12.04 -47.16 13.73
CA GLU A 96 -13.06 -46.18 13.32
C GLU A 96 -13.73 -45.59 14.56
N VAL A 97 -13.44 -44.31 14.83
CA VAL A 97 -14.28 -43.53 15.72
C VAL A 97 -15.50 -43.09 14.91
N GLU A 98 -16.61 -43.76 15.13
CA GLU A 98 -17.92 -43.41 14.60
C GLU A 98 -18.25 -41.96 14.99
N THR A 99 -18.21 -41.07 14.04
CA THR A 99 -18.92 -39.79 14.13
C THR A 99 -20.40 -40.06 13.92
N LYS A 100 -21.18 -39.95 15.00
CA LYS A 100 -22.64 -39.99 14.93
C LYS A 100 -23.12 -38.85 14.04
N GLU A 101 -23.54 -39.21 12.84
CA GLU A 101 -24.42 -38.39 12.03
C GLU A 101 -25.72 -38.15 12.79
N SER A 102 -26.00 -36.88 13.05
CA SER A 102 -27.32 -36.47 13.50
C SER A 102 -28.30 -36.58 12.33
N ALA A 103 -29.24 -37.48 12.45
CA ALA A 103 -30.31 -37.72 11.49
C ALA A 103 -31.11 -36.42 11.22
N PRO A 104 -31.61 -36.25 9.99
CA PRO A 104 -32.46 -35.11 9.65
C PRO A 104 -33.79 -35.22 10.39
N VAL A 105 -34.13 -34.20 11.14
CA VAL A 105 -35.43 -34.04 11.78
C VAL A 105 -36.46 -33.82 10.68
N SER A 106 -37.31 -34.83 10.43
CA SER A 106 -38.47 -34.66 9.59
C SER A 106 -39.49 -33.78 10.32
N VAL A 107 -39.75 -32.61 9.78
CA VAL A 107 -40.85 -31.76 10.27
C VAL A 107 -42.15 -32.24 9.66
N ALA A 108 -42.97 -32.88 10.48
CA ALA A 108 -44.35 -33.16 10.13
C ALA A 108 -45.17 -31.87 10.15
N PRO A 109 -46.13 -31.65 9.25
CA PRO A 109 -46.93 -30.44 9.22
C PRO A 109 -47.90 -30.43 10.42
N MET A 110 -47.72 -29.53 11.35
CA MET A 110 -48.72 -29.25 12.39
C MET A 110 -49.77 -28.30 11.84
N THR A 111 -50.95 -28.84 11.65
CA THR A 111 -52.18 -28.04 11.52
C THR A 111 -52.69 -27.73 12.91
N GLY A 112 -52.84 -26.45 13.27
CA GLY A 112 -53.64 -26.10 14.42
C GLY A 112 -53.24 -24.84 15.12
N GLN A 113 -54.16 -23.89 15.12
CA GLN A 113 -54.44 -22.80 16.06
C GLN A 113 -53.30 -21.82 16.39
N GLY A 114 -53.58 -20.53 16.18
CA GLY A 114 -52.72 -19.41 16.43
C GLY A 114 -52.05 -19.42 17.81
N GLY A 115 -50.75 -19.41 17.81
CA GLY A 115 -49.91 -19.24 18.96
C GLY A 115 -49.21 -17.87 18.93
N VAL A 116 -48.82 -17.40 20.10
CA VAL A 116 -47.97 -16.20 20.24
C VAL A 116 -46.56 -16.70 20.55
N ILE A 117 -45.58 -16.21 19.80
CA ILE A 117 -44.17 -16.44 20.12
C ILE A 117 -43.77 -15.35 21.08
N ARG A 118 -43.34 -15.70 22.30
CA ARG A 118 -42.77 -14.77 23.29
C ARG A 118 -41.27 -14.96 23.31
N ILE A 119 -40.57 -13.86 23.11
CA ILE A 119 -39.12 -13.79 23.22
C ILE A 119 -38.80 -12.87 24.39
N HIS A 120 -38.15 -13.44 25.41
CA HIS A 120 -37.68 -12.69 26.58
C HIS A 120 -36.14 -12.65 26.50
N ILE A 121 -35.58 -11.46 26.50
CA ILE A 121 -34.13 -11.25 26.50
C ILE A 121 -33.82 -10.50 27.82
N ASP A 122 -33.07 -11.16 28.71
CA ASP A 122 -32.75 -10.64 30.05
C ASP A 122 -31.26 -10.28 30.12
N GLU A 123 -30.97 -8.99 29.99
CA GLU A 123 -29.75 -8.35 30.50
C GLU A 123 -30.08 -6.90 30.87
N GLY A 124 -30.39 -6.68 32.14
CA GLY A 124 -30.41 -5.37 32.79
C GLY A 124 -31.62 -4.45 32.61
N LYS A 125 -32.41 -4.59 31.54
CA LYS A 125 -33.80 -4.13 31.33
C LYS A 125 -34.39 -5.00 30.24
N GLY A 126 -35.04 -6.08 30.62
CA GLY A 126 -35.59 -7.06 29.71
C GLY A 126 -36.50 -6.46 28.63
N ILE A 127 -36.36 -6.99 27.42
CA ILE A 127 -37.26 -6.69 26.30
C ILE A 127 -38.18 -7.91 26.15
N ASP A 128 -39.47 -7.70 26.33
CA ASP A 128 -40.49 -8.69 26.01
C ASP A 128 -41.09 -8.40 24.64
N LEU A 129 -40.95 -9.33 23.74
CA LEU A 129 -41.55 -9.26 22.39
C LEU A 129 -42.62 -10.34 22.25
N GLU A 130 -43.84 -9.94 21.98
CA GLU A 130 -44.93 -10.83 21.60
C GLU A 130 -45.22 -10.76 20.09
N ILE A 131 -44.99 -11.83 19.36
CA ILE A 131 -45.26 -11.90 17.93
C ILE A 131 -46.47 -12.81 17.74
N PRO A 132 -47.62 -12.28 17.29
CA PRO A 132 -48.80 -13.12 16.97
C PRO A 132 -48.54 -13.99 15.69
N THR A 133 -48.60 -15.28 15.85
CA THR A 133 -48.53 -16.23 14.71
C THR A 133 -49.94 -16.63 14.27
N GLY A 134 -50.66 -15.75 13.61
CA GLY A 134 -51.96 -16.09 13.08
C GLY A 134 -52.65 -14.93 12.41
N ILE A 135 -52.48 -14.78 11.13
CA ILE A 135 -53.40 -14.03 10.30
C ILE A 135 -54.41 -15.04 9.79
N ALA A 136 -55.61 -15.03 10.38
CA ALA A 136 -56.74 -15.74 9.83
C ALA A 136 -57.09 -15.12 8.47
N ALA A 137 -57.08 -15.92 7.42
CA ALA A 137 -57.60 -15.56 6.13
C ALA A 137 -59.12 -15.31 6.25
N ALA A 138 -59.53 -14.07 6.36
CA ALA A 138 -60.90 -13.64 6.05
C ALA A 138 -60.92 -13.12 4.62
N GLY A 139 -61.76 -13.76 3.81
CA GLY A 139 -61.90 -13.59 2.38
C GLY A 139 -61.77 -12.15 1.87
N ALA A 140 -60.76 -11.90 1.12
CA ALA A 140 -60.67 -10.77 0.22
C ALA A 140 -60.76 -11.30 -1.21
N THR A 141 -61.81 -10.90 -1.89
CA THR A 141 -62.01 -11.05 -3.33
C THR A 141 -60.76 -10.55 -4.06
N VAL A 142 -60.12 -11.45 -4.82
CA VAL A 142 -59.03 -11.08 -5.72
C VAL A 142 -59.62 -10.25 -6.85
N VAL A 143 -59.39 -8.92 -6.79
CA VAL A 143 -59.51 -8.07 -7.95
C VAL A 143 -58.23 -8.29 -8.76
N PRO A 144 -58.29 -8.63 -10.06
CA PRO A 144 -57.09 -8.71 -10.87
C PRO A 144 -56.42 -7.34 -10.92
N VAL A 145 -55.29 -7.21 -10.27
CA VAL A 145 -54.39 -6.07 -10.47
C VAL A 145 -53.86 -6.21 -11.90
N SER A 146 -54.30 -5.30 -12.77
CA SER A 146 -53.63 -5.10 -14.05
C SER A 146 -52.15 -4.88 -13.77
N GLU A 147 -51.28 -5.60 -14.50
CA GLU A 147 -49.86 -5.32 -14.56
C GLU A 147 -49.64 -3.84 -14.89
N ALA A 148 -49.54 -3.04 -13.85
CA ALA A 148 -48.90 -1.74 -14.01
C ALA A 148 -47.42 -2.08 -14.22
N SER A 149 -46.92 -1.91 -15.43
CA SER A 149 -45.52 -1.84 -15.69
C SER A 149 -44.93 -0.81 -14.72
N GLU A 150 -44.18 -1.29 -13.73
CA GLU A 150 -43.28 -0.41 -12.98
C GLU A 150 -42.33 0.19 -14.01
N ALA A 151 -42.60 1.44 -14.38
CA ALA A 151 -41.60 2.24 -15.06
C ALA A 151 -40.33 2.22 -14.15
N PRO A 152 -39.13 2.02 -14.71
CA PRO A 152 -37.92 2.12 -13.93
C PRO A 152 -37.99 3.45 -13.17
N ILE A 153 -37.88 3.39 -11.85
CA ILE A 153 -37.68 4.59 -11.05
C ILE A 153 -36.31 5.12 -11.51
N GLU A 154 -36.31 6.11 -12.38
CA GLU A 154 -35.11 6.88 -12.66
C GLU A 154 -34.67 7.48 -11.31
N GLU A 155 -33.67 6.85 -10.67
CA GLU A 155 -32.99 7.48 -9.55
C GLU A 155 -32.40 8.78 -10.09
N LYS A 156 -32.98 9.90 -9.70
CA LYS A 156 -32.43 11.19 -10.05
C LYS A 156 -31.01 11.26 -9.55
N GLU A 157 -30.09 11.42 -10.48
CA GLU A 157 -28.70 11.72 -10.17
C GLU A 157 -28.66 12.97 -9.27
N GLU A 158 -28.27 12.78 -8.03
CA GLU A 158 -28.16 13.87 -7.06
C GLU A 158 -26.71 13.96 -6.62
N THR A 159 -26.05 15.04 -7.01
CA THR A 159 -24.71 15.36 -6.59
C THR A 159 -24.77 16.27 -5.36
N LYS A 160 -24.21 15.82 -4.25
CA LYS A 160 -24.13 16.56 -2.99
C LYS A 160 -22.68 16.91 -2.68
N LEU A 161 -22.38 18.19 -2.54
CA LEU A 161 -21.11 18.65 -2.00
C LEU A 161 -21.01 18.23 -0.52
N LEU A 162 -19.95 17.52 -0.17
CA LEU A 162 -19.66 17.07 1.20
C LEU A 162 -18.78 18.07 1.94
N ARG A 163 -17.67 18.44 1.32
CA ARG A 163 -16.69 19.40 1.87
C ARG A 163 -15.85 20.01 0.76
N THR A 164 -15.26 21.16 1.07
CA THR A 164 -14.36 21.90 0.18
C THR A 164 -13.05 22.16 0.90
N LEU A 165 -11.96 21.91 0.21
CA LEU A 165 -10.61 22.31 0.60
C LEU A 165 -10.14 23.41 -0.34
N VAL A 166 -9.66 24.52 0.21
CA VAL A 166 -9.05 25.60 -0.54
C VAL A 166 -7.59 25.69 -0.18
N LYS A 167 -6.68 25.60 -1.16
CA LYS A 167 -5.26 25.82 -0.96
C LYS A 167 -4.86 27.18 -1.51
N LYS A 168 -4.30 28.05 -0.68
CA LYS A 168 -3.74 29.33 -1.06
C LYS A 168 -2.22 29.20 -1.19
N HIS A 169 -1.71 29.44 -2.38
CA HIS A 169 -0.28 29.26 -2.71
C HIS A 169 0.48 30.57 -2.58
N TYR A 170 1.47 30.58 -1.69
CA TYR A 170 2.36 31.71 -1.44
C TYR A 170 3.73 31.40 -2.07
N LYS A 171 4.13 32.19 -3.04
CA LYS A 171 5.37 31.96 -3.76
C LYS A 171 6.60 32.38 -2.95
N ILE A 172 7.60 31.50 -2.90
CA ILE A 172 8.94 31.77 -2.38
C ILE A 172 9.95 31.73 -3.54
N ASP A 173 10.64 32.85 -3.75
CA ASP A 173 11.71 32.97 -4.76
C ASP A 173 13.10 32.94 -4.10
N LYS A 174 13.16 33.13 -2.80
CA LYS A 174 14.42 33.17 -2.06
C LYS A 174 14.28 32.61 -0.66
N VAL A 175 15.25 31.81 -0.26
CA VAL A 175 15.42 31.34 1.12
C VAL A 175 16.79 31.82 1.63
N GLN A 176 16.86 32.24 2.87
CA GLN A 176 18.11 32.69 3.50
C GLN A 176 18.08 32.43 5.00
N PHE A 177 19.26 32.44 5.65
CA PHE A 177 19.36 32.44 7.10
C PHE A 177 19.39 33.85 7.66
N GLY A 178 18.84 34.04 8.87
CA GLY A 178 18.81 35.33 9.56
C GLY A 178 18.59 35.21 11.06
N GLU A 179 18.31 36.32 11.73
CA GLU A 179 18.11 36.31 13.18
C GLU A 179 16.77 35.74 13.62
N LYS A 180 15.78 35.72 12.71
CA LYS A 180 14.39 35.32 13.00
C LYS A 180 13.78 34.63 11.81
N THR A 181 12.95 33.62 12.06
CA THR A 181 12.13 32.97 11.03
C THR A 181 10.94 33.86 10.69
N GLU A 182 10.88 34.30 9.43
CA GLU A 182 9.82 35.16 8.91
C GLU A 182 9.70 35.08 7.38
N ILE A 183 8.53 35.42 6.87
CA ILE A 183 8.26 35.55 5.43
C ILE A 183 8.05 37.04 5.13
N ASN A 184 8.85 37.56 4.20
CA ASN A 184 8.82 38.96 3.81
C ASN A 184 8.75 39.06 2.28
N GLY A 185 7.59 39.38 1.72
CA GLY A 185 7.35 39.23 0.30
C GLY A 185 7.56 37.77 -0.13
N THR A 186 8.36 37.55 -1.16
CA THR A 186 8.72 36.20 -1.65
C THR A 186 9.99 35.62 -1.02
N THR A 187 10.46 36.20 0.09
CA THR A 187 11.67 35.75 0.80
C THR A 187 11.29 35.07 2.11
N LEU A 188 11.67 33.80 2.24
CA LEU A 188 11.66 33.08 3.50
C LEU A 188 13.02 33.25 4.19
N THR A 189 13.02 33.80 5.38
CA THR A 189 14.19 33.83 6.26
C THR A 189 14.00 32.81 7.35
N ILE A 190 14.98 31.95 7.58
CA ILE A 190 14.98 30.92 8.62
C ILE A 190 16.04 31.33 9.66
N ARG A 191 15.75 31.12 10.92
CA ARG A 191 16.70 31.35 12.02
C ARG A 191 18.02 30.63 11.75
N ILE A 192 19.12 31.21 12.25
CA ILE A 192 20.46 30.63 12.01
C ILE A 192 20.53 29.16 12.43
N PRO A 193 21.17 28.31 11.58
CA PRO A 193 21.17 26.85 11.77
C PRO A 193 21.69 26.39 13.12
N GLU A 194 22.73 27.05 13.65
CA GLU A 194 23.37 26.68 14.91
C GLU A 194 22.42 26.73 16.12
N GLU A 195 21.41 27.59 16.07
CA GLU A 195 20.43 27.74 17.14
C GLU A 195 19.25 26.77 16.91
N ILE A 196 18.61 26.84 15.73
CA ILE A 196 17.39 26.08 15.47
C ILE A 196 17.64 24.57 15.42
N CYS A 197 18.75 24.12 14.83
CA CYS A 197 19.10 22.70 14.79
C CYS A 197 19.39 22.14 16.19
N LYS A 198 20.07 22.94 17.03
CA LYS A 198 20.30 22.51 18.41
C LYS A 198 19.00 22.32 19.18
N GLU A 199 18.07 23.26 19.07
CA GLU A 199 16.76 23.14 19.71
C GLU A 199 15.98 21.94 19.16
N ALA A 200 16.01 21.71 17.84
CA ALA A 200 15.39 20.56 17.21
C ALA A 200 15.96 19.23 17.72
N VAL A 201 17.28 19.10 17.81
CA VAL A 201 17.97 17.93 18.37
C VAL A 201 17.57 17.69 19.83
N ASP A 202 17.48 18.76 20.63
CA ASP A 202 17.12 18.66 22.05
C ASP A 202 15.67 18.13 22.26
N THR A 203 14.84 18.05 21.20
CA THR A 203 13.48 17.48 21.29
C THR A 203 13.43 15.96 21.25
N GLU A 204 14.46 15.28 20.72
CA GLU A 204 14.43 13.84 20.45
C GLU A 204 15.71 13.14 20.93
N GLU A 205 15.58 12.22 21.89
CA GLU A 205 16.73 11.53 22.51
C GLU A 205 17.55 10.66 21.54
N LEU A 206 16.97 10.26 20.42
CA LEU A 206 17.63 9.42 19.42
C LEU A 206 18.33 10.22 18.33
N VAL A 207 18.23 11.54 18.34
CA VAL A 207 18.91 12.44 17.40
C VAL A 207 20.14 13.03 18.06
N TYR A 208 21.31 12.83 17.43
CA TYR A 208 22.58 13.29 17.96
C TYR A 208 23.05 14.60 17.34
N ASP A 209 22.75 14.82 16.08
CA ASP A 209 23.14 16.03 15.34
C ASP A 209 22.16 16.31 14.21
N MET A 210 22.06 17.57 13.84
CA MET A 210 21.31 18.02 12.67
C MET A 210 22.03 19.18 12.01
N LYS A 211 22.12 19.14 10.69
CA LYS A 211 22.60 20.24 9.86
C LYS A 211 21.49 20.70 8.95
N LEU A 212 21.36 22.00 8.80
CA LEU A 212 20.39 22.62 7.91
C LEU A 212 21.13 23.38 6.82
N ASP A 213 20.77 23.16 5.58
CA ASP A 213 21.33 23.86 4.42
C ASP A 213 20.21 24.30 3.46
N ILE A 214 20.51 25.34 2.67
CA ILE A 214 19.62 25.85 1.64
C ILE A 214 20.24 25.52 0.29
N ILE A 215 19.64 24.58 -0.43
CA ILE A 215 20.13 24.14 -1.73
C ILE A 215 19.32 24.84 -2.82
N THR A 216 19.97 25.74 -3.53
CA THR A 216 19.41 26.44 -4.69
C THR A 216 19.66 25.67 -5.98
N PRO A 217 18.96 25.96 -7.09
CA PRO A 217 19.09 25.20 -8.34
C PRO A 217 20.51 25.10 -8.91
N ASP A 218 21.36 26.05 -8.64
CA ASP A 218 22.78 26.03 -9.03
C ASP A 218 23.65 25.08 -8.18
N ARG A 219 23.10 24.55 -7.08
CA ARG A 219 23.76 23.62 -6.15
C ARG A 219 23.22 22.18 -6.24
N TYR A 220 22.33 21.86 -7.14
CA TYR A 220 21.75 20.51 -7.25
C TYR A 220 22.78 19.41 -7.56
N ASN A 221 23.93 19.76 -8.11
CA ASN A 221 25.05 18.84 -8.35
C ASN A 221 25.81 18.43 -7.07
N GLU A 222 25.39 18.92 -5.91
CA GLU A 222 26.00 18.52 -4.65
C GLU A 222 25.52 17.14 -4.22
N TYR A 223 26.38 16.44 -3.47
CA TYR A 223 26.07 15.15 -2.89
C TYR A 223 25.02 15.28 -1.77
N SER A 224 24.14 14.30 -1.70
CA SER A 224 23.20 14.10 -0.60
C SER A 224 23.19 12.65 -0.14
N GLU A 225 22.98 12.45 1.14
CA GLU A 225 22.57 11.18 1.72
C GLU A 225 21.21 10.77 1.14
N ALA A 226 20.84 9.53 1.31
CA ALA A 226 19.53 9.05 0.90
C ALA A 226 18.41 9.92 1.50
N VAL A 227 17.44 10.26 0.67
CA VAL A 227 16.30 11.07 1.08
C VAL A 227 15.31 10.18 1.85
N LEU A 228 15.02 10.57 3.10
CA LEU A 228 14.00 9.93 3.92
C LEU A 228 12.62 10.40 3.52
N ASP A 229 12.45 11.71 3.35
CA ASP A 229 11.16 12.30 3.01
C ASP A 229 11.31 13.64 2.29
N LEU A 230 10.35 13.93 1.45
CA LEU A 230 10.10 15.23 0.84
C LEU A 230 8.77 15.75 1.34
N GLN A 231 8.77 16.94 1.96
CA GLN A 231 7.60 17.45 2.65
C GLN A 231 7.19 18.82 2.10
N PRO A 232 5.92 19.02 1.74
CA PRO A 232 5.40 20.35 1.47
C PRO A 232 5.40 21.17 2.76
N ILE A 233 5.50 22.49 2.62
CA ILE A 233 5.34 23.40 3.74
C ILE A 233 3.94 23.98 3.65
N ALA A 234 3.07 23.56 4.55
CA ALA A 234 1.69 23.99 4.56
C ALA A 234 1.16 24.12 6.00
N THR A 235 0.14 24.95 6.19
CA THR A 235 -0.50 25.17 7.48
C THR A 235 -1.98 25.51 7.32
N LYS A 236 -2.80 25.16 8.30
CA LYS A 236 -4.22 25.52 8.29
C LYS A 236 -4.41 27.00 8.59
N GLU A 237 -5.18 27.68 7.73
CA GLU A 237 -5.71 29.02 8.02
C GLU A 237 -7.07 28.92 8.71
N SER A 238 -7.90 27.95 8.29
CA SER A 238 -9.20 27.69 8.87
C SER A 238 -9.67 26.26 8.58
N GLY A 239 -10.54 25.74 9.42
CA GLY A 239 -11.02 24.35 9.33
C GLY A 239 -10.01 23.34 9.86
N GLU A 240 -10.35 22.05 9.75
CA GLU A 240 -9.50 20.93 10.07
C GLU A 240 -8.90 20.33 8.78
N LEU A 241 -8.02 19.32 8.89
CA LEU A 241 -7.49 18.63 7.71
C LEU A 241 -8.63 18.10 6.82
N GLY A 242 -8.50 18.35 5.53
CA GLY A 242 -9.47 17.94 4.51
C GLY A 242 -10.64 18.90 4.32
N GLU A 243 -10.67 20.05 4.98
CA GLU A 243 -11.68 21.09 4.78
C GLU A 243 -11.16 22.49 5.10
N GLY A 244 -11.89 23.51 4.67
CA GLY A 244 -11.52 24.89 4.94
C GLY A 244 -10.35 25.37 4.10
N VAL A 245 -9.44 26.16 4.69
CA VAL A 245 -8.36 26.84 3.97
C VAL A 245 -7.01 26.41 4.49
N THR A 246 -6.13 26.02 3.57
CA THR A 246 -4.72 25.67 3.83
C THR A 246 -3.82 26.65 3.07
N ARG A 247 -2.84 27.23 3.75
CA ARG A 247 -1.76 28.01 3.14
C ARG A 247 -0.63 27.08 2.77
N VAL A 248 -0.03 27.27 1.61
CA VAL A 248 1.05 26.44 1.05
C VAL A 248 2.16 27.33 0.56
N LEU A 249 3.41 26.97 0.81
CA LEU A 249 4.57 27.62 0.18
C LEU A 249 4.93 26.91 -1.11
N ASP A 250 4.98 27.66 -2.21
CA ASP A 250 5.47 27.21 -3.51
C ASP A 250 6.89 27.67 -3.78
N GLY A 251 7.63 26.87 -4.57
CA GLY A 251 9.03 27.18 -4.92
C GLY A 251 10.04 26.73 -3.87
N VAL A 252 9.59 26.09 -2.81
CA VAL A 252 10.42 25.58 -1.72
C VAL A 252 9.88 24.25 -1.19
N VAL A 253 10.77 23.36 -0.80
CA VAL A 253 10.43 22.05 -0.24
C VAL A 253 11.39 21.67 0.89
N MET A 254 10.84 21.01 1.92
CA MET A 254 11.66 20.41 2.98
C MET A 254 12.20 19.07 2.48
N VAL A 255 13.51 18.85 2.65
CA VAL A 255 14.19 17.61 2.25
C VAL A 255 14.89 17.03 3.46
N LEU A 256 14.36 15.92 3.98
CA LEU A 256 14.96 15.21 5.11
C LEU A 256 15.89 14.13 4.60
N THR A 257 17.14 14.15 5.06
CA THR A 257 18.16 13.15 4.78
C THR A 257 18.87 12.76 6.07
N GLY A 258 19.64 11.69 6.05
CA GLY A 258 20.46 11.41 7.22
C GLY A 258 21.11 10.03 7.24
N THR A 259 21.95 9.86 8.26
CA THR A 259 22.63 8.60 8.57
C THR A 259 22.52 8.32 10.07
N ASP A 260 22.83 7.10 10.45
CA ASP A 260 23.14 6.82 11.85
C ASP A 260 24.54 7.33 12.23
N ALA A 261 24.92 7.19 13.50
CA ALA A 261 26.22 7.64 14.01
C ALA A 261 27.42 6.89 13.37
N ASN A 262 27.18 5.76 12.72
CA ASN A 262 28.22 5.00 11.99
C ASN A 262 28.26 5.36 10.48
N GLY A 263 27.43 6.29 10.03
CA GLY A 263 27.34 6.69 8.63
C GLY A 263 26.46 5.78 7.76
N VAL A 264 25.67 4.89 8.38
CA VAL A 264 24.71 4.05 7.64
C VAL A 264 23.50 4.89 7.29
N GLN A 265 23.08 4.85 6.03
CA GLN A 265 21.90 5.59 5.54
C GLN A 265 20.64 5.19 6.33
N ILE A 266 19.80 6.18 6.64
CA ILE A 266 18.51 5.93 7.31
C ILE A 266 17.46 5.47 6.29
N GLY A 267 17.54 5.97 5.04
CA GLY A 267 16.63 5.58 3.98
C GLY A 267 16.82 4.13 3.54
N GLU A 268 15.71 3.47 3.24
CA GLU A 268 15.73 2.13 2.70
C GLU A 268 16.32 2.13 1.28
N PHE A 269 17.07 1.12 0.90
CA PHE A 269 17.70 0.90 -0.42
C PHE A 269 18.71 1.95 -0.92
N GLY A 270 18.86 3.11 -0.34
CA GLY A 270 19.87 4.11 -0.74
C GLY A 270 19.77 4.63 -2.18
N SER A 271 18.64 4.42 -2.86
CA SER A 271 18.45 4.78 -4.27
C SER A 271 18.55 6.26 -4.57
N SER A 272 18.38 7.10 -3.55
CA SER A 272 18.49 8.55 -3.63
C SER A 272 19.79 9.11 -3.04
N GLU A 273 20.76 8.26 -2.68
CA GLU A 273 22.09 8.67 -2.28
C GLU A 273 22.91 9.06 -3.52
N GLY A 274 23.50 10.24 -3.50
CA GLY A 274 24.35 10.70 -4.60
C GLY A 274 24.18 12.17 -4.92
N SER A 275 24.45 12.55 -6.17
CA SER A 275 24.24 13.91 -6.65
C SER A 275 22.75 14.20 -6.81
N MET A 276 22.23 15.26 -6.16
CA MET A 276 20.80 15.55 -6.12
C MET A 276 20.19 15.79 -7.50
N ASP A 277 20.96 16.27 -8.48
CA ASP A 277 20.48 16.48 -9.85
C ASP A 277 20.11 15.17 -10.56
N THR A 278 20.72 14.06 -10.17
CA THR A 278 20.49 12.73 -10.75
C THR A 278 19.63 11.81 -9.88
N THR A 279 19.55 12.04 -8.57
CA THR A 279 18.86 11.16 -7.63
C THR A 279 17.48 11.66 -7.19
N MET A 280 17.14 12.92 -7.49
CA MET A 280 15.91 13.54 -7.01
C MET A 280 14.65 13.10 -7.78
N MET A 281 14.79 12.46 -8.94
CA MET A 281 13.66 11.93 -9.74
C MET A 281 12.62 13.00 -10.08
N TRP A 282 13.08 14.10 -10.65
CA TRP A 282 12.35 15.33 -10.91
C TRP A 282 10.95 15.15 -11.50
N GLY A 283 9.99 15.93 -11.00
CA GLY A 283 8.64 16.02 -11.54
C GLY A 283 7.72 14.84 -11.25
N ARG A 284 8.17 13.84 -10.47
CA ARG A 284 7.29 12.78 -9.97
C ARG A 284 6.47 13.31 -8.78
N PRO A 285 5.28 12.77 -8.51
CA PRO A 285 4.40 13.31 -7.45
C PRO A 285 5.06 13.40 -6.08
N GLY A 286 5.88 12.41 -5.70
CA GLY A 286 6.63 12.41 -4.44
C GLY A 286 7.95 13.16 -4.48
N ALA A 287 8.45 13.49 -5.67
CA ALA A 287 9.76 14.12 -5.86
C ALA A 287 9.70 15.65 -5.81
N ALA A 288 10.87 16.28 -5.90
CA ALA A 288 10.97 17.71 -6.08
C ALA A 288 10.66 18.13 -7.52
N ASP A 289 10.16 19.35 -7.70
CA ASP A 289 10.02 19.97 -9.01
C ASP A 289 11.31 20.73 -9.34
N TYR A 290 11.70 20.68 -10.61
CA TYR A 290 12.92 21.38 -11.02
C TYR A 290 12.77 22.89 -10.84
N GLY A 291 13.71 23.49 -10.12
CA GLY A 291 13.71 24.92 -9.80
C GLY A 291 13.29 25.25 -8.35
N GLU A 292 12.81 24.30 -7.57
CA GLU A 292 12.50 24.50 -6.16
C GLU A 292 13.78 24.67 -5.31
N ILE A 293 13.70 25.50 -4.30
CA ILE A 293 14.76 25.64 -3.30
C ILE A 293 14.56 24.56 -2.24
N PHE A 294 15.59 23.79 -1.91
CA PHE A 294 15.52 22.79 -0.85
C PHE A 294 15.96 23.37 0.48
N ILE A 295 15.14 23.19 1.49
CA ILE A 295 15.55 23.32 2.89
C ILE A 295 15.95 21.91 3.32
N LYS A 296 17.25 21.60 3.18
CA LYS A 296 17.80 20.27 3.42
C LYS A 296 18.21 20.11 4.87
N GLY A 297 17.57 19.17 5.57
CA GLY A 297 17.99 18.70 6.89
C GLY A 297 18.77 17.40 6.77
N GLN A 298 19.99 17.39 7.28
CA GLN A 298 20.79 16.18 7.44
C GLN A 298 20.84 15.81 8.92
N VAL A 299 20.18 14.69 9.25
CA VAL A 299 20.05 14.23 10.64
C VAL A 299 21.01 13.08 10.89
N THR A 300 21.66 13.07 12.07
CA THR A 300 22.41 11.93 12.57
C THR A 300 21.68 11.31 13.73
N ILE A 301 21.26 10.04 13.60
CA ILE A 301 20.56 9.31 14.63
C ILE A 301 21.46 8.28 15.33
N LYS A 302 20.96 7.73 16.43
CA LYS A 302 21.62 6.68 17.18
C LYS A 302 21.80 5.42 16.31
N GLU A 303 22.98 4.81 16.41
CA GLU A 303 23.27 3.53 15.72
C GLU A 303 22.27 2.42 16.11
N GLY A 304 21.91 1.60 15.12
CA GLY A 304 20.98 0.49 15.27
C GLY A 304 19.52 0.90 15.44
N THR A 305 19.18 2.17 15.17
CA THR A 305 17.80 2.69 15.16
C THR A 305 17.36 3.18 13.79
N ASN A 306 18.12 2.89 12.76
CA ASN A 306 17.85 3.23 11.35
C ASN A 306 16.79 2.33 10.72
N MET A 307 16.32 2.73 9.52
CA MET A 307 15.25 2.10 8.75
C MET A 307 13.97 1.96 9.59
N GLU A 308 13.35 0.81 9.65
CA GLU A 308 12.08 0.48 10.32
C GLU A 308 12.13 0.57 11.86
N ARG A 309 12.98 1.41 12.39
CA ARG A 309 13.22 1.58 13.84
C ARG A 309 12.75 2.96 14.31
N PRO A 310 12.76 3.24 15.61
CA PRO A 310 12.34 4.54 16.14
C PRO A 310 13.19 5.73 15.69
N GLY A 311 14.35 5.49 15.08
CA GLY A 311 15.23 6.54 14.56
C GLY A 311 14.62 7.39 13.46
N PRO A 312 14.01 6.82 12.41
CA PRO A 312 13.28 7.59 11.40
C PRO A 312 12.20 8.50 12.00
N LEU A 313 11.42 8.01 12.95
CA LEU A 313 10.41 8.81 13.64
C LEU A 313 11.03 10.00 14.40
N ALA A 314 12.13 9.76 15.14
CA ALA A 314 12.84 10.82 15.84
C ALA A 314 13.44 11.85 14.87
N ALA A 315 14.02 11.39 13.74
CA ALA A 315 14.53 12.27 12.71
C ALA A 315 13.44 13.18 12.13
N HIS A 316 12.28 12.62 11.80
CA HIS A 316 11.13 13.37 11.29
C HIS A 316 10.60 14.38 12.32
N LYS A 317 10.47 14.00 13.59
CA LYS A 317 10.01 14.91 14.64
C LYS A 317 10.98 16.07 14.88
N ALA A 318 12.27 15.77 14.97
CA ALA A 318 13.29 16.82 15.11
C ALA A 318 13.28 17.76 13.91
N PHE A 319 13.16 17.24 12.69
CA PHE A 319 13.12 18.07 11.49
C PHE A 319 11.82 18.88 11.40
N ASP A 320 10.69 18.32 11.84
CA ASP A 320 9.41 19.03 11.85
C ASP A 320 9.38 20.19 12.85
N TYR A 321 10.25 20.19 13.88
CA TYR A 321 10.44 21.35 14.75
C TYR A 321 10.80 22.60 13.93
N ILE A 322 11.68 22.46 12.94
CA ILE A 322 12.05 23.53 12.02
C ILE A 322 10.89 23.88 11.10
N THR A 323 10.23 22.88 10.54
CA THR A 323 9.08 23.09 9.66
C THR A 323 7.93 23.79 10.40
N GLN A 324 7.73 23.48 11.68
CA GLN A 324 6.70 24.14 12.50
C GLN A 324 6.99 25.63 12.68
N GLU A 325 8.24 26.01 12.88
CA GLU A 325 8.60 27.42 12.98
C GLU A 325 8.33 28.17 11.67
N ILE A 326 8.56 27.51 10.52
CA ILE A 326 8.21 28.06 9.20
C ILE A 326 6.68 28.14 9.02
N ARG A 327 5.92 27.15 9.49
CA ARG A 327 4.44 27.20 9.48
C ARG A 327 3.91 28.38 10.28
N GLU A 328 4.49 28.65 11.45
CA GLU A 328 4.10 29.83 12.26
C GLU A 328 4.41 31.15 11.54
N ALA A 329 5.54 31.22 10.83
CA ALA A 329 5.83 32.37 9.99
C ALA A 329 4.82 32.52 8.83
N LEU A 330 4.39 31.43 8.23
CA LEU A 330 3.36 31.43 7.17
C LEU A 330 1.99 31.84 7.71
N LYS A 331 1.60 31.40 8.91
CA LYS A 331 0.37 31.85 9.59
C LYS A 331 0.37 33.36 9.83
N ALA A 332 1.53 33.92 10.11
CA ALA A 332 1.69 35.36 10.41
C ALA A 332 1.64 36.27 9.17
N VAL A 333 1.60 35.71 7.95
CA VAL A 333 1.49 36.51 6.71
C VAL A 333 0.10 37.10 6.62
N GLU A 334 0.00 38.42 6.63
CA GLU A 334 -1.27 39.17 6.50
C GLU A 334 -1.53 39.67 5.07
N ASP A 335 -0.50 39.70 4.23
CA ASP A 335 -0.58 40.24 2.88
C ASP A 335 -1.12 39.19 1.88
N GLU A 336 -2.42 39.23 1.65
CA GLU A 336 -3.11 38.34 0.69
C GLU A 336 -2.65 38.60 -0.78
N SER A 337 -1.97 39.70 -1.08
CA SER A 337 -1.43 39.93 -2.43
C SER A 337 -0.27 39.01 -2.78
N LEU A 338 0.28 38.30 -1.80
CA LEU A 338 1.33 37.28 -1.98
C LEU A 338 0.77 35.92 -2.43
N VAL A 339 -0.55 35.72 -2.40
CA VAL A 339 -1.22 34.55 -2.95
C VAL A 339 -1.14 34.60 -4.47
N VAL A 340 -0.39 33.69 -5.07
CA VAL A 340 -0.17 33.62 -6.52
C VAL A 340 -1.13 32.68 -7.22
N ASP A 341 -1.68 31.71 -6.49
CA ASP A 341 -2.67 30.77 -6.98
C ASP A 341 -3.61 30.31 -5.85
N THR A 342 -4.79 29.87 -6.23
CA THR A 342 -5.79 29.32 -5.30
C THR A 342 -6.41 28.10 -5.93
N GLU A 343 -6.17 26.93 -5.34
CA GLU A 343 -6.75 25.67 -5.76
C GLU A 343 -7.97 25.35 -4.88
N GLU A 344 -9.14 25.15 -5.50
CA GLU A 344 -10.35 24.69 -4.82
C GLU A 344 -10.62 23.24 -5.18
N ILE A 345 -10.65 22.36 -4.18
CA ILE A 345 -10.88 20.93 -4.35
C ILE A 345 -12.19 20.57 -3.63
N ASN A 346 -13.13 20.04 -4.38
CA ASN A 346 -14.47 19.71 -3.90
C ASN A 346 -14.68 18.21 -3.81
N GLN A 347 -15.07 17.71 -2.65
CA GLN A 347 -15.50 16.33 -2.47
C GLN A 347 -17.02 16.24 -2.61
N TYR A 348 -17.45 15.44 -3.57
CA TYR A 348 -18.86 15.19 -3.83
C TYR A 348 -19.26 13.77 -3.43
N ARG A 349 -20.51 13.60 -3.02
CA ARG A 349 -21.24 12.34 -3.06
C ARG A 349 -22.10 12.36 -4.31
N ARG A 350 -21.94 11.37 -5.19
CA ARG A 350 -22.62 11.27 -6.48
C ARG A 350 -23.58 10.09 -6.45
N LYS A 351 -24.84 10.34 -6.04
CA LYS A 351 -25.86 9.29 -5.97
C LYS A 351 -26.16 8.74 -7.36
N GLY A 352 -26.18 7.41 -7.49
CA GLY A 352 -26.39 6.72 -8.77
C GLY A 352 -25.10 6.49 -9.58
N ARG A 353 -23.93 6.97 -9.10
CA ARG A 353 -22.63 6.64 -9.68
C ARG A 353 -22.01 5.43 -9.00
N LYS A 354 -21.00 4.85 -9.65
CA LYS A 354 -20.28 3.70 -9.12
C LYS A 354 -19.44 4.11 -7.90
N LYS A 355 -19.77 3.58 -6.74
CA LYS A 355 -19.03 3.81 -5.52
C LYS A 355 -17.71 3.06 -5.56
N VAL A 356 -16.62 3.73 -5.29
CA VAL A 356 -15.29 3.11 -5.30
C VAL A 356 -14.48 3.50 -4.07
N VAL A 357 -13.54 2.64 -3.70
CA VAL A 357 -12.59 2.85 -2.61
C VAL A 357 -11.16 2.64 -3.12
N ILE A 358 -10.25 3.47 -2.64
CA ILE A 358 -8.81 3.27 -2.85
C ILE A 358 -8.23 2.73 -1.55
N VAL A 359 -7.53 1.61 -1.63
CA VAL A 359 -6.81 0.98 -0.52
C VAL A 359 -5.32 1.15 -0.78
N LYS A 360 -4.62 1.72 0.18
CA LYS A 360 -3.17 1.89 0.16
C LYS A 360 -2.55 0.96 1.21
N GLU A 361 -1.95 -0.12 0.73
CA GLU A 361 -1.11 -0.95 1.57
C GLU A 361 0.20 -0.23 1.82
N ILE A 362 0.56 -0.10 3.08
CA ILE A 362 1.80 0.52 3.52
C ILE A 362 2.86 -0.56 3.67
N MET A 363 3.94 -0.38 2.92
CA MET A 363 5.08 -1.27 2.97
C MET A 363 5.67 -1.33 4.38
N GLY A 364 6.19 -2.46 4.73
CA GLY A 364 7.01 -2.61 5.89
C GLY A 364 7.77 -3.90 5.92
N GLN A 365 8.97 -3.74 6.37
CA GLN A 365 9.81 -4.84 6.72
C GLN A 365 10.09 -4.72 8.21
N GLY A 366 9.32 -5.39 9.04
CA GLY A 366 9.56 -5.48 10.47
C GLY A 366 8.68 -4.61 11.34
N ALA A 367 8.61 -3.32 11.17
CA ALA A 367 7.85 -2.41 12.03
C ALA A 367 7.00 -1.43 11.22
N MET A 368 6.10 -1.97 10.44
CA MET A 368 5.22 -1.21 9.54
C MET A 368 4.43 -0.11 10.17
N HIS A 369 4.00 -0.36 11.37
CA HIS A 369 3.27 0.59 12.16
C HIS A 369 4.06 1.88 12.46
N ASP A 370 5.37 1.88 12.21
CA ASP A 370 6.23 3.06 12.37
C ASP A 370 6.34 3.90 11.09
N ASN A 371 5.73 3.47 9.98
CA ASN A 371 5.93 4.12 8.68
C ASN A 371 5.02 5.32 8.41
N LEU A 372 3.91 5.44 9.12
CA LEU A 372 2.98 6.56 8.96
C LEU A 372 2.58 7.15 10.29
N ILE A 373 2.35 8.46 10.26
CA ILE A 373 1.61 9.16 11.32
C ILE A 373 0.42 9.90 10.72
N LEU A 374 -0.60 10.10 11.54
CA LEU A 374 -1.78 10.89 11.19
C LEU A 374 -1.63 12.28 11.81
N PRO A 375 -1.29 13.30 11.01
CA PRO A 375 -1.08 14.67 11.49
C PRO A 375 -2.36 15.35 11.95
N VAL A 376 -2.21 16.44 12.68
CA VAL A 376 -3.29 17.40 12.98
C VAL A 376 -3.10 18.73 12.22
N GLU A 377 -1.90 18.97 11.73
CA GLU A 377 -1.54 20.04 10.78
C GLU A 377 -1.01 19.37 9.49
N PRO A 378 -1.07 20.03 8.32
CA PRO A 378 -0.56 19.43 7.09
C PRO A 378 0.87 18.91 7.22
N VAL A 379 1.03 17.60 7.05
CA VAL A 379 2.33 16.88 7.15
C VAL A 379 3.11 17.18 8.44
N GLY A 380 2.45 17.60 9.52
CA GLY A 380 3.09 17.91 10.80
C GLY A 380 3.20 16.70 11.72
N THR A 381 4.15 16.77 12.66
CA THR A 381 4.30 15.73 13.70
C THR A 381 3.79 16.17 15.05
N LEU A 382 3.67 17.47 15.29
CA LEU A 382 3.22 18.01 16.56
C LEU A 382 1.76 17.64 16.84
N GLY A 383 1.52 16.94 17.96
CA GLY A 383 0.19 16.45 18.34
C GLY A 383 -0.33 15.29 17.49
N ALA A 384 0.40 14.88 16.48
CA ALA A 384 0.05 13.76 15.61
C ALA A 384 0.17 12.41 16.34
N ARG A 385 -0.58 11.43 15.84
CA ARG A 385 -0.53 10.06 16.37
C ARG A 385 0.16 9.16 15.36
N PRO A 386 1.21 8.43 15.76
CA PRO A 386 1.78 7.38 14.93
C PRO A 386 0.70 6.33 14.56
N ASN A 387 0.75 5.82 13.35
CA ASN A 387 -0.13 4.72 12.93
C ASN A 387 0.10 3.45 13.76
N VAL A 388 1.23 3.37 14.45
CA VAL A 388 1.53 2.33 15.44
C VAL A 388 0.46 2.22 16.53
N ASP A 389 -0.17 3.33 16.95
CA ASP A 389 -1.25 3.32 17.94
C ASP A 389 -2.52 2.62 17.41
N LEU A 390 -2.67 2.55 16.11
CA LEU A 390 -3.77 1.90 15.40
C LEU A 390 -3.38 0.48 14.96
N GLY A 391 -2.11 0.13 15.09
CA GLY A 391 -1.53 -1.08 14.54
C GLY A 391 -1.61 -1.09 13.00
N ASN A 392 -1.69 -2.28 12.43
CA ASN A 392 -1.78 -2.45 10.97
C ASN A 392 -3.24 -2.52 10.45
N VAL A 393 -4.23 -2.36 11.33
CA VAL A 393 -5.64 -2.44 10.95
C VAL A 393 -6.05 -1.30 10.02
N PRO A 394 -7.04 -1.51 9.14
CA PRO A 394 -7.46 -0.50 8.18
C PRO A 394 -7.97 0.78 8.85
N VAL A 395 -7.53 1.92 8.33
CA VAL A 395 -7.96 3.26 8.72
C VAL A 395 -8.50 3.99 7.51
N VAL A 396 -9.68 4.60 7.62
CA VAL A 396 -10.31 5.35 6.53
C VAL A 396 -10.06 6.83 6.71
N LEU A 397 -9.54 7.47 5.66
CA LEU A 397 -9.45 8.92 5.54
C LEU A 397 -10.38 9.42 4.44
N SER A 398 -10.83 10.65 4.56
CA SER A 398 -11.46 11.29 3.42
C SER A 398 -10.41 11.60 2.34
N PRO A 399 -10.79 11.61 1.06
CA PRO A 399 -9.86 11.98 0.00
C PRO A 399 -9.20 13.34 0.21
N LEU A 400 -9.95 14.30 0.76
CA LEU A 400 -9.42 15.64 1.02
C LEU A 400 -8.45 15.67 2.21
N GLU A 401 -8.63 14.82 3.23
CA GLU A 401 -7.62 14.68 4.30
C GLU A 401 -6.29 14.23 3.73
N VAL A 402 -6.28 13.26 2.80
CA VAL A 402 -5.06 12.81 2.13
C VAL A 402 -4.40 13.96 1.38
N LEU A 403 -5.16 14.66 0.53
CA LEU A 403 -4.65 15.76 -0.29
C LEU A 403 -4.28 17.01 0.54
N ASP A 404 -4.76 17.13 1.76
CA ASP A 404 -4.42 18.23 2.69
C ASP A 404 -3.25 17.90 3.62
N GLY A 405 -2.53 16.82 3.37
CA GLY A 405 -1.38 16.41 4.19
C GLY A 405 -1.76 15.69 5.47
N GLY A 406 -2.88 14.95 5.45
CA GLY A 406 -3.32 14.08 6.56
C GLY A 406 -2.46 12.83 6.75
N ILE A 407 -1.40 12.68 5.97
CA ILE A 407 -0.41 11.60 6.07
C ILE A 407 0.98 12.20 6.11
N HIS A 408 1.76 11.78 7.10
CA HIS A 408 3.20 11.99 7.17
C HIS A 408 3.89 10.63 7.06
N ALA A 409 4.69 10.43 6.03
CA ALA A 409 5.43 9.20 5.81
C ALA A 409 6.76 9.23 6.57
N LEU A 410 7.13 8.11 7.18
CA LEU A 410 8.33 7.99 8.02
C LEU A 410 9.44 7.17 7.36
N THR A 411 9.07 6.20 6.55
CA THR A 411 10.02 5.41 5.76
C THR A 411 9.91 5.75 4.31
N CYS A 412 11.04 5.78 3.66
CA CYS A 412 11.13 6.14 2.27
C CYS A 412 12.01 5.17 1.50
N ILE A 413 11.50 4.68 0.39
CA ILE A 413 12.25 3.90 -0.58
C ILE A 413 12.99 4.82 -1.56
N GLY A 414 12.50 6.05 -1.74
CA GLY A 414 13.10 7.06 -2.60
C GLY A 414 12.09 8.14 -3.00
N PRO A 415 12.53 9.28 -3.57
CA PRO A 415 11.67 10.44 -3.85
C PRO A 415 10.46 10.18 -4.74
N ALA A 416 10.50 9.17 -5.61
CA ALA A 416 9.37 8.82 -6.47
C ALA A 416 8.38 7.84 -5.82
N SER A 417 8.65 7.37 -4.61
CA SER A 417 7.83 6.40 -3.88
C SER A 417 6.39 6.88 -3.67
N LYS A 418 5.46 5.93 -3.71
CA LYS A 418 4.05 6.15 -3.33
C LYS A 418 3.86 6.38 -1.83
N GLU A 419 4.88 6.15 -1.02
CA GLU A 419 4.90 6.34 0.43
C GLU A 419 5.69 7.58 0.87
N MET A 420 5.90 8.55 -0.01
CA MET A 420 6.48 9.85 0.30
C MET A 420 5.39 10.82 0.79
N SER A 421 5.65 11.62 1.82
CA SER A 421 4.68 12.60 2.33
C SER A 421 4.18 13.54 1.23
N ARG A 422 5.07 13.99 0.37
CA ARG A 422 4.72 14.83 -0.78
C ARG A 422 3.86 14.10 -1.80
N HIS A 423 4.06 12.78 -2.00
CA HIS A 423 3.22 11.99 -2.89
C HIS A 423 1.77 11.98 -2.41
N TYR A 424 1.54 11.71 -1.13
CA TYR A 424 0.18 11.73 -0.58
C TYR A 424 -0.46 13.12 -0.70
N TYR A 425 0.31 14.16 -0.46
CA TYR A 425 -0.16 15.55 -0.59
C TYR A 425 -0.60 15.90 -2.03
N ARG A 426 -0.04 15.24 -3.04
CA ARG A 426 -0.31 15.43 -4.48
C ARG A 426 -1.05 14.26 -5.12
N GLU A 427 -1.45 13.27 -4.39
CA GLU A 427 -1.86 11.94 -4.80
C GLU A 427 -2.72 11.91 -6.09
N PRO A 428 -2.13 11.50 -7.24
CA PRO A 428 -2.77 11.64 -8.53
C PRO A 428 -3.97 10.71 -8.74
N LEU A 429 -3.95 9.50 -8.15
CA LEU A 429 -5.07 8.56 -8.29
C LEU A 429 -6.30 9.06 -7.51
N VAL A 430 -6.10 9.56 -6.29
CA VAL A 430 -7.17 10.13 -5.48
C VAL A 430 -7.80 11.32 -6.22
N LYS A 431 -6.96 12.21 -6.75
CA LYS A 431 -7.40 13.39 -7.48
C LYS A 431 -8.22 13.01 -8.73
N LEU A 432 -7.70 12.10 -9.54
CA LEU A 432 -8.35 11.65 -10.77
C LEU A 432 -9.70 10.96 -10.51
N VAL A 433 -9.77 10.07 -9.50
CA VAL A 433 -11.03 9.38 -9.16
C VAL A 433 -12.07 10.35 -8.60
N MET A 434 -11.65 11.39 -7.86
CA MET A 434 -12.56 12.44 -7.38
C MET A 434 -13.14 13.28 -8.53
N GLU A 435 -12.35 13.53 -9.57
CA GLU A 435 -12.72 14.33 -10.74
C GLU A 435 -13.57 13.54 -11.75
N ASP A 436 -13.53 12.21 -11.70
CA ASP A 436 -14.26 11.35 -12.64
C ASP A 436 -15.78 11.40 -12.40
N ASP A 437 -16.54 11.75 -13.42
CA ASP A 437 -17.99 11.94 -13.33
C ASP A 437 -18.79 10.64 -13.18
N GLU A 438 -18.21 9.49 -13.49
CA GLU A 438 -18.85 8.18 -13.43
C GLU A 438 -18.61 7.47 -12.09
N LEU A 439 -17.66 7.98 -11.29
CA LEU A 439 -17.24 7.38 -10.02
C LEU A 439 -17.66 8.25 -8.82
N ASP A 440 -17.87 7.59 -7.69
CA ASP A 440 -18.10 8.20 -6.38
C ASP A 440 -17.06 7.63 -5.38
N LEU A 441 -15.97 8.36 -5.16
CA LEU A 441 -14.92 7.96 -4.22
C LEU A 441 -15.41 8.11 -2.78
N VAL A 442 -15.65 6.98 -2.11
CA VAL A 442 -16.22 6.97 -0.75
C VAL A 442 -15.18 7.17 0.34
N GLY A 443 -13.93 6.87 0.08
CA GLY A 443 -12.83 7.06 1.03
C GLY A 443 -11.51 6.49 0.52
N VAL A 444 -10.43 6.79 1.24
CA VAL A 444 -9.10 6.19 1.05
C VAL A 444 -8.77 5.40 2.31
N VAL A 445 -8.49 4.12 2.14
CA VAL A 445 -8.17 3.22 3.25
C VAL A 445 -6.66 2.99 3.30
N PHE A 446 -6.04 3.25 4.42
CA PHE A 446 -4.65 2.89 4.70
C PHE A 446 -4.64 1.61 5.52
N VAL A 447 -3.80 0.65 5.14
CA VAL A 447 -3.66 -0.64 5.80
C VAL A 447 -2.21 -1.04 5.85
N GLY A 448 -1.75 -1.56 6.99
CA GLY A 448 -0.38 -1.97 7.16
C GLY A 448 -0.13 -3.43 6.75
N SER A 449 1.14 -3.80 6.73
CA SER A 449 1.64 -5.13 6.39
C SER A 449 2.44 -5.72 7.55
N PRO A 450 1.80 -6.45 8.49
CA PRO A 450 2.49 -7.08 9.63
C PRO A 450 3.53 -8.12 9.19
N GLN A 451 4.48 -8.42 10.04
CA GLN A 451 5.50 -9.45 9.77
C GLN A 451 4.94 -10.88 9.82
N ALA A 452 4.13 -11.18 10.83
CA ALA A 452 3.60 -12.52 11.04
C ALA A 452 2.41 -12.81 10.10
N ASN A 453 2.41 -13.95 9.43
CA ASN A 453 1.34 -14.31 8.49
C ASN A 453 -0.05 -14.35 9.12
N SER A 454 -0.17 -14.84 10.36
CA SER A 454 -1.45 -14.83 11.09
C SER A 454 -2.02 -13.43 11.26
N GLU A 455 -1.15 -12.46 11.50
CA GLU A 455 -1.52 -11.04 11.60
C GLU A 455 -1.85 -10.45 10.23
N LYS A 456 -1.07 -10.78 9.19
CA LYS A 456 -1.35 -10.41 7.80
C LYS A 456 -2.77 -10.79 7.38
N PHE A 457 -3.12 -12.06 7.56
CA PHE A 457 -4.46 -12.56 7.20
C PHE A 457 -5.57 -11.97 8.09
N TYR A 458 -5.29 -11.70 9.36
CA TYR A 458 -6.23 -11.01 10.22
C TYR A 458 -6.50 -9.58 9.73
N VAL A 459 -5.46 -8.83 9.40
CA VAL A 459 -5.55 -7.46 8.88
C VAL A 459 -6.28 -7.44 7.54
N SER A 460 -5.93 -8.34 6.63
CA SER A 460 -6.62 -8.46 5.33
C SER A 460 -8.10 -8.81 5.49
N LYS A 461 -8.44 -9.70 6.42
CA LYS A 461 -9.83 -10.01 6.76
C LYS A 461 -10.58 -8.78 7.28
N ARG A 462 -9.94 -7.97 8.14
CA ARG A 462 -10.52 -6.73 8.64
C ARG A 462 -10.75 -5.73 7.51
N LEU A 463 -9.80 -5.62 6.58
CA LEU A 463 -9.95 -4.80 5.38
C LEU A 463 -11.14 -5.24 4.53
N GLY A 464 -11.26 -6.54 4.23
CA GLY A 464 -12.40 -7.06 3.47
C GLY A 464 -13.74 -6.75 4.12
N MET A 465 -13.85 -6.89 5.45
CA MET A 465 -15.07 -6.55 6.20
C MET A 465 -15.38 -5.06 6.16
N LEU A 466 -14.35 -4.21 6.22
CA LEU A 466 -14.51 -2.76 6.10
C LEU A 466 -15.05 -2.39 4.71
N VAL A 467 -14.42 -2.90 3.65
CA VAL A 467 -14.83 -2.62 2.26
C VAL A 467 -16.25 -3.13 1.99
N GLU A 468 -16.60 -4.31 2.51
CA GLU A 468 -17.97 -4.84 2.45
C GLU A 468 -18.99 -3.88 3.09
N SER A 469 -18.66 -3.33 4.27
CA SER A 469 -19.54 -2.37 4.96
C SER A 469 -19.68 -1.02 4.26
N MET A 470 -18.76 -0.68 3.35
CA MET A 470 -18.82 0.55 2.54
C MET A 470 -19.75 0.42 1.33
N GLU A 471 -20.20 -0.80 1.01
CA GLU A 471 -21.10 -1.10 -0.11
C GLU A 471 -20.60 -0.50 -1.44
N VAL A 472 -19.32 -0.75 -1.76
CA VAL A 472 -18.69 -0.23 -2.99
C VAL A 472 -18.88 -1.15 -4.17
N ASP A 473 -18.93 -0.57 -5.38
CA ASP A 473 -19.01 -1.28 -6.66
C ASP A 473 -17.64 -1.74 -7.15
N GLY A 474 -16.55 -1.15 -6.64
CA GLY A 474 -15.20 -1.51 -7.01
C GLY A 474 -14.14 -0.98 -6.04
N ALA A 475 -12.98 -1.60 -6.05
CA ALA A 475 -11.84 -1.22 -5.21
C ALA A 475 -10.53 -1.19 -6.01
N VAL A 476 -9.63 -0.31 -5.62
CA VAL A 476 -8.22 -0.34 -6.04
C VAL A 476 -7.37 -0.65 -4.82
N VAL A 477 -6.43 -1.57 -4.94
CA VAL A 477 -5.43 -1.87 -3.91
C VAL A 477 -4.06 -1.55 -4.47
N THR A 478 -3.32 -0.65 -3.83
CA THR A 478 -1.95 -0.30 -4.22
C THR A 478 -0.95 -0.77 -3.18
N THR A 479 0.21 -1.24 -3.61
CA THR A 479 1.35 -1.55 -2.75
C THR A 479 2.62 -0.89 -3.26
N GLU A 480 3.50 -0.48 -2.36
CA GLU A 480 4.87 -0.05 -2.67
C GLU A 480 5.85 -1.19 -2.46
N GLY A 481 5.52 -2.11 -1.58
CA GLY A 481 6.37 -3.22 -1.20
C GLY A 481 6.44 -4.35 -2.23
N PHE A 482 7.39 -5.25 -2.01
CA PHE A 482 7.59 -6.47 -2.76
C PHE A 482 7.95 -7.63 -1.81
N GLY A 483 8.05 -8.84 -2.35
CA GLY A 483 8.35 -10.02 -1.53
C GLY A 483 7.29 -10.26 -0.46
N ASN A 484 7.63 -10.06 0.81
CA ASN A 484 6.74 -10.29 1.93
C ASN A 484 5.45 -9.45 1.89
N ASN A 485 5.51 -8.22 1.39
CA ASN A 485 4.33 -7.35 1.25
C ASN A 485 3.35 -7.85 0.20
N HIS A 486 3.79 -8.57 -0.81
CA HIS A 486 2.88 -9.17 -1.79
C HIS A 486 1.96 -10.22 -1.20
N ILE A 487 2.30 -10.84 -0.06
CA ILE A 487 1.42 -11.75 0.66
C ILE A 487 0.19 -10.98 1.16
N ASP A 488 0.40 -9.81 1.77
CA ASP A 488 -0.69 -8.94 2.22
C ASP A 488 -1.47 -8.41 1.03
N PHE A 489 -0.78 -7.89 0.03
CA PHE A 489 -1.38 -7.35 -1.19
C PHE A 489 -2.32 -8.35 -1.86
N ALA A 490 -1.86 -9.59 -2.07
CA ALA A 490 -2.70 -10.65 -2.62
C ALA A 490 -3.86 -11.01 -1.69
N SER A 491 -3.61 -11.10 -0.37
CA SER A 491 -4.64 -11.38 0.61
C SER A 491 -5.68 -10.25 0.70
N HIS A 492 -5.27 -8.99 0.59
CA HIS A 492 -6.20 -7.86 0.51
C HIS A 492 -7.13 -7.96 -0.68
N ILE A 493 -6.58 -8.24 -1.86
CA ILE A 493 -7.37 -8.45 -3.09
C ILE A 493 -8.31 -9.66 -2.92
N GLU A 494 -7.84 -10.77 -2.36
CA GLU A 494 -8.67 -11.94 -2.10
C GLU A 494 -9.84 -11.61 -1.16
N GLN A 495 -9.55 -10.97 -0.03
CA GLN A 495 -10.57 -10.66 0.97
C GLN A 495 -11.64 -9.69 0.46
N ILE A 496 -11.28 -8.78 -0.42
CA ILE A 496 -12.23 -7.88 -1.09
C ILE A 496 -13.00 -8.64 -2.18
N GLY A 497 -12.29 -9.36 -3.05
CA GLY A 497 -12.88 -10.06 -4.19
C GLY A 497 -13.84 -11.20 -3.79
N MET A 498 -13.54 -11.94 -2.71
CA MET A 498 -14.43 -12.99 -2.21
C MET A 498 -15.77 -12.47 -1.67
N ARG A 499 -15.87 -11.17 -1.39
CA ARG A 499 -17.11 -10.47 -1.02
C ARG A 499 -17.87 -9.91 -2.21
N GLY A 500 -17.42 -10.25 -3.43
CA GLY A 500 -18.09 -9.87 -4.67
C GLY A 500 -17.75 -8.46 -5.16
N VAL A 501 -16.76 -7.80 -4.59
CA VAL A 501 -16.29 -6.48 -5.05
C VAL A 501 -15.18 -6.67 -6.07
N PRO A 502 -15.31 -6.17 -7.31
CA PRO A 502 -14.24 -6.14 -8.30
C PRO A 502 -13.04 -5.35 -7.78
N VAL A 503 -11.84 -5.90 -7.96
CA VAL A 503 -10.60 -5.31 -7.43
C VAL A 503 -9.58 -5.12 -8.51
N VAL A 504 -8.95 -3.95 -8.54
CA VAL A 504 -7.76 -3.67 -9.33
C VAL A 504 -6.54 -3.63 -8.41
N GLY A 505 -5.58 -4.51 -8.64
CA GLY A 505 -4.30 -4.48 -7.95
C GLY A 505 -3.28 -3.62 -8.69
N VAL A 506 -2.51 -2.83 -7.95
CA VAL A 506 -1.45 -1.97 -8.50
C VAL A 506 -0.13 -2.26 -7.79
N SER A 507 0.85 -2.72 -8.56
CA SER A 507 2.17 -3.06 -8.04
C SER A 507 3.23 -2.74 -9.08
N PHE A 508 4.44 -2.40 -8.64
CA PHE A 508 5.59 -2.22 -9.55
C PHE A 508 6.40 -3.50 -9.77
N CYS A 509 6.09 -4.55 -9.04
CA CYS A 509 6.77 -5.85 -9.13
C CYS A 509 6.08 -6.78 -10.12
N ALA A 510 6.10 -6.40 -11.38
CA ALA A 510 5.39 -7.10 -12.43
C ALA A 510 5.71 -8.60 -12.53
N VAL A 511 6.98 -8.94 -12.43
CA VAL A 511 7.44 -10.31 -12.62
C VAL A 511 7.47 -11.09 -11.32
N GLN A 512 8.15 -10.57 -10.31
CA GLN A 512 8.34 -11.28 -9.05
C GLN A 512 7.05 -11.36 -8.26
N GLY A 513 6.28 -10.29 -8.17
CA GLY A 513 5.00 -10.29 -7.49
C GLY A 513 3.97 -11.22 -8.12
N ALA A 514 3.93 -11.30 -9.45
CA ALA A 514 3.04 -12.23 -10.15
C ALA A 514 3.49 -13.69 -10.04
N LEU A 515 4.78 -13.94 -9.84
CA LEU A 515 5.35 -15.29 -9.72
C LEU A 515 5.17 -15.89 -8.33
N VAL A 516 5.27 -15.08 -7.28
CA VAL A 516 5.36 -15.57 -5.90
C VAL A 516 3.99 -15.70 -5.25
N VAL A 517 3.12 -14.73 -5.46
CA VAL A 517 1.81 -14.68 -4.80
C VAL A 517 0.71 -14.34 -5.79
N GLY A 518 -0.33 -15.17 -5.81
CA GLY A 518 -1.49 -14.91 -6.67
C GLY A 518 -2.71 -15.68 -6.21
N ASN A 519 -3.87 -15.17 -6.55
CA ASN A 519 -5.15 -15.83 -6.31
C ASN A 519 -6.13 -15.54 -7.46
N LYS A 520 -7.26 -16.23 -7.46
CA LYS A 520 -8.27 -16.14 -8.53
C LYS A 520 -8.95 -14.77 -8.68
N TYR A 521 -8.77 -13.86 -7.73
CA TYR A 521 -9.35 -12.53 -7.76
C TYR A 521 -8.38 -11.47 -8.32
N MET A 522 -7.11 -11.83 -8.53
CA MET A 522 -6.10 -10.98 -9.14
C MET A 522 -6.22 -11.00 -10.67
N THR A 523 -7.39 -10.69 -11.18
CA THR A 523 -7.71 -10.70 -12.63
C THR A 523 -7.46 -9.38 -13.32
N HIS A 524 -7.48 -8.29 -12.56
CA HIS A 524 -7.27 -6.92 -13.04
C HIS A 524 -6.06 -6.33 -12.32
N MET A 525 -4.91 -6.35 -12.99
CA MET A 525 -3.65 -5.90 -12.43
C MET A 525 -3.04 -4.80 -13.28
N VAL A 526 -2.58 -3.74 -12.62
CA VAL A 526 -1.82 -2.66 -13.25
C VAL A 526 -0.40 -2.71 -12.72
N ASP A 527 0.54 -2.96 -13.62
CA ASP A 527 1.95 -2.80 -13.36
C ASP A 527 2.33 -1.33 -13.58
N ASN A 528 2.71 -0.62 -12.53
CA ASN A 528 3.15 0.76 -12.62
C ASN A 528 4.65 0.91 -12.90
N ASN A 529 5.36 -0.18 -13.15
CA ASN A 529 6.72 -0.14 -13.67
C ASN A 529 6.69 0.35 -15.12
N LYS A 530 7.37 1.47 -15.39
CA LYS A 530 7.45 2.10 -16.71
C LYS A 530 8.51 1.49 -17.61
N SER A 531 9.39 0.65 -17.07
CA SER A 531 10.40 -0.03 -17.85
C SER A 531 9.75 -0.91 -18.90
N ARG A 532 10.22 -0.83 -20.15
CA ARG A 532 9.81 -1.75 -21.21
C ARG A 532 10.17 -3.20 -20.90
N GLN A 533 11.22 -3.39 -20.15
CA GLN A 533 11.71 -4.71 -19.76
C GLN A 533 10.87 -5.31 -18.63
N GLY A 534 10.11 -4.49 -17.89
CA GLY A 534 9.28 -4.93 -16.78
C GLY A 534 10.08 -5.54 -15.64
N ILE A 535 11.35 -5.20 -15.52
CA ILE A 535 12.21 -5.71 -14.45
C ILE A 535 12.05 -4.83 -13.24
N GLU A 536 11.84 -5.45 -12.10
CA GLU A 536 11.93 -4.80 -10.81
C GLU A 536 13.33 -4.25 -10.60
N ASN A 537 13.42 -3.00 -10.19
CA ASN A 537 14.67 -2.36 -9.83
C ASN A 537 14.47 -1.45 -8.61
N GLU A 538 15.56 -1.07 -7.99
CA GLU A 538 15.58 -0.17 -6.84
C GLU A 538 15.43 1.31 -7.25
N ILE A 539 15.47 1.62 -8.54
CA ILE A 539 15.30 2.97 -9.05
C ILE A 539 13.81 3.21 -9.27
N LEU A 540 13.23 3.92 -8.34
CA LEU A 540 11.79 4.09 -8.24
C LEU A 540 11.20 5.07 -9.26
N GLU A 541 12.01 5.79 -10.03
CA GLU A 541 11.53 6.70 -11.07
C GLU A 541 10.60 5.97 -12.07
N ASN A 542 10.95 4.73 -12.40
CA ASN A 542 10.16 3.89 -13.27
C ASN A 542 8.96 3.22 -12.59
N ASN A 543 8.89 3.26 -11.26
CA ASN A 543 7.89 2.55 -10.45
C ASN A 543 6.95 3.50 -9.70
N CYS A 544 7.00 4.80 -10.00
CA CYS A 544 6.14 5.78 -9.35
C CYS A 544 4.67 5.63 -9.79
N LEU A 545 3.76 6.14 -8.98
CA LEU A 545 2.37 6.35 -9.36
C LEU A 545 2.23 7.83 -9.79
N ALA A 546 2.38 8.07 -11.08
CA ALA A 546 2.20 9.37 -11.72
C ALA A 546 0.80 9.49 -12.35
N PRO A 547 0.39 10.63 -12.89
CA PRO A 547 -0.92 10.78 -13.53
C PRO A 547 -1.22 9.73 -14.61
N GLU A 548 -0.20 9.30 -15.36
CA GLU A 548 -0.33 8.30 -16.41
C GLU A 548 -0.74 6.93 -15.85
N GLU A 549 -0.16 6.51 -14.72
CA GLU A 549 -0.57 5.30 -14.03
C GLU A 549 -1.97 5.45 -13.44
N ALA A 550 -2.32 6.61 -12.92
CA ALA A 550 -3.67 6.87 -12.41
C ALA A 550 -4.73 6.69 -13.50
N TYR A 551 -4.51 7.18 -14.72
CA TYR A 551 -5.40 6.94 -15.86
C TYR A 551 -5.54 5.45 -16.19
N ARG A 552 -4.44 4.71 -16.19
CA ARG A 552 -4.46 3.25 -16.41
C ARG A 552 -5.27 2.52 -15.35
N ILE A 553 -5.09 2.91 -14.09
CA ILE A 553 -5.80 2.32 -12.95
C ILE A 553 -7.30 2.59 -13.06
N VAL A 554 -7.71 3.82 -13.35
CA VAL A 554 -9.13 4.18 -13.48
C VAL A 554 -9.79 3.44 -14.65
N ALA A 555 -9.12 3.36 -15.80
CA ALA A 555 -9.62 2.60 -16.94
C ALA A 555 -9.80 1.10 -16.58
N MET A 556 -8.82 0.51 -15.90
CA MET A 556 -8.90 -0.88 -15.46
C MET A 556 -10.00 -1.09 -14.42
N LEU A 557 -10.21 -0.12 -13.51
CA LEU A 557 -11.27 -0.18 -12.51
C LEU A 557 -12.66 -0.18 -13.15
N LYS A 558 -12.88 0.68 -14.15
CA LYS A 558 -14.14 0.71 -14.90
C LYS A 558 -14.39 -0.61 -15.62
N ASN A 559 -13.38 -1.18 -16.29
CA ASN A 559 -13.48 -2.50 -16.92
C ASN A 559 -13.83 -3.60 -15.90
N ALA A 560 -13.22 -3.57 -14.72
CA ALA A 560 -13.49 -4.53 -13.66
C ALA A 560 -14.93 -4.43 -13.14
N ILE A 561 -15.44 -3.22 -12.96
CA ILE A 561 -16.82 -2.96 -12.50
C ILE A 561 -17.84 -3.40 -13.56
N GLU A 562 -17.54 -3.25 -14.84
CA GLU A 562 -18.40 -3.68 -15.95
C GLU A 562 -18.34 -5.18 -16.19
N GLY A 563 -17.44 -5.88 -15.52
CA GLY A 563 -17.27 -7.33 -15.64
C GLY A 563 -16.59 -7.76 -16.95
N GLU A 564 -15.82 -6.86 -17.57
CA GLU A 564 -15.03 -7.19 -18.74
C GLU A 564 -13.89 -8.12 -18.37
N GLU A 565 -13.72 -9.19 -19.15
CA GLU A 565 -12.61 -10.11 -18.95
C GLU A 565 -11.31 -9.48 -19.41
N VAL A 566 -10.36 -9.34 -18.49
CA VAL A 566 -8.97 -9.03 -18.78
C VAL A 566 -8.16 -10.31 -18.63
N LYS A 567 -7.17 -10.50 -19.49
CA LYS A 567 -6.29 -11.66 -19.37
C LYS A 567 -5.68 -11.68 -17.97
N ALA A 568 -5.91 -12.78 -17.24
CA ALA A 568 -5.34 -12.96 -15.91
C ALA A 568 -3.82 -12.78 -15.94
N PRO A 569 -3.21 -12.22 -14.89
CA PRO A 569 -1.77 -12.16 -14.76
C PRO A 569 -1.18 -13.55 -14.91
N GLU A 570 -0.25 -13.73 -15.82
CA GLU A 570 0.46 -14.98 -15.95
C GLU A 570 1.51 -15.06 -14.85
N ARG A 571 1.75 -16.26 -14.31
CA ARG A 571 2.85 -16.49 -13.35
C ARG A 571 4.22 -16.16 -13.95
N LYS A 572 4.34 -16.25 -15.28
CA LYS A 572 5.50 -15.74 -16.02
C LYS A 572 5.12 -14.40 -16.62
N TRP A 573 5.96 -13.43 -16.40
CA TRP A 573 5.77 -12.10 -16.96
C TRP A 573 5.65 -12.15 -18.48
N ASN A 574 4.71 -11.37 -19.02
CA ASN A 574 4.47 -11.25 -20.44
C ASN A 574 4.27 -9.78 -20.80
N ASN A 575 5.32 -9.17 -21.32
CA ASN A 575 5.34 -7.76 -21.72
C ASN A 575 4.24 -7.40 -22.72
N ASN A 576 3.85 -8.32 -23.58
CA ASN A 576 2.83 -8.06 -24.59
C ASN A 576 1.46 -7.71 -23.96
N VAL A 577 1.11 -8.29 -22.81
CA VAL A 577 -0.14 -7.96 -22.10
C VAL A 577 -0.10 -6.51 -21.62
N LYS A 578 1.01 -6.09 -21.01
CA LYS A 578 1.21 -4.72 -20.55
C LYS A 578 1.16 -3.72 -21.72
N LEU A 579 1.92 -3.96 -22.77
CA LEU A 579 1.97 -3.07 -23.92
C LEU A 579 0.62 -2.97 -24.63
N ASN A 580 -0.09 -4.08 -24.81
CA ASN A 580 -1.43 -4.08 -25.41
C ASN A 580 -2.43 -3.29 -24.55
N ASN A 581 -2.35 -3.39 -23.24
CA ASN A 581 -3.20 -2.61 -22.34
C ASN A 581 -2.87 -1.12 -22.41
N ILE A 582 -1.59 -0.76 -22.44
CA ILE A 582 -1.16 0.64 -22.61
C ILE A 582 -1.68 1.19 -23.94
N ASP A 583 -1.47 0.49 -25.05
CA ASP A 583 -1.96 0.88 -26.37
C ASP A 583 -3.48 1.08 -26.40
N ALA A 584 -4.24 0.21 -25.73
CA ALA A 584 -5.69 0.31 -25.66
C ALA A 584 -6.12 1.56 -24.89
N ILE A 585 -5.46 1.85 -23.76
CA ILE A 585 -5.74 3.01 -22.92
C ILE A 585 -5.37 4.31 -23.65
N GLU A 586 -4.20 4.38 -24.27
CA GLU A 586 -3.76 5.53 -25.05
C GLU A 586 -4.76 5.86 -26.16
N LYS A 587 -5.26 4.85 -26.86
CA LYS A 587 -6.27 5.03 -27.92
C LYS A 587 -7.61 5.51 -27.36
N THR A 588 -8.01 4.99 -26.22
CA THR A 588 -9.33 5.30 -25.63
C THR A 588 -9.34 6.70 -25.01
N LEU A 589 -8.28 7.08 -24.32
CA LEU A 589 -8.20 8.33 -23.58
C LEU A 589 -7.53 9.47 -24.40
N GLY A 590 -6.85 9.14 -25.50
CA GLY A 590 -6.13 10.12 -26.30
C GLY A 590 -4.88 10.68 -25.59
N ILE A 591 -4.30 9.92 -24.67
CA ILE A 591 -3.10 10.27 -23.92
C ILE A 591 -1.89 9.45 -24.42
N GLU A 592 -0.69 9.87 -24.06
CA GLU A 592 0.54 9.11 -24.26
C GLU A 592 1.06 8.66 -22.89
N ILE A 593 1.31 7.35 -22.74
CA ILE A 593 1.88 6.76 -21.52
C ILE A 593 3.37 6.50 -21.79
N PRO A 594 4.29 7.28 -21.22
CA PRO A 594 5.71 7.12 -21.47
C PRO A 594 6.22 5.79 -20.91
N LEU A 595 7.01 5.08 -21.71
CA LEU A 595 7.73 3.89 -21.31
C LEU A 595 9.22 4.22 -21.30
N GLU A 596 9.83 4.19 -20.14
CA GLU A 596 11.25 4.48 -19.96
C GLU A 596 12.08 3.20 -20.04
N LYS A 597 13.35 3.34 -20.37
CA LYS A 597 14.29 2.23 -20.24
C LYS A 597 14.48 1.93 -18.77
N ASN A 598 14.61 0.65 -18.47
CA ASN A 598 14.99 0.25 -17.12
C ASN A 598 16.39 0.76 -16.82
N GLU A 599 16.52 1.75 -15.94
CA GLU A 599 17.78 2.36 -15.54
C GLU A 599 18.54 1.50 -14.55
N THR A 600 18.44 0.21 -14.59
CA THR A 600 19.22 -0.59 -13.66
C THR A 600 20.69 -0.20 -13.81
N SER A 601 21.23 0.37 -12.74
CA SER A 601 22.67 0.55 -12.56
C SER A 601 23.43 -0.78 -12.49
N LEU A 602 22.72 -1.88 -12.44
CA LEU A 602 23.24 -3.24 -12.47
C LEU A 602 23.18 -3.76 -13.89
N ASN A 603 24.35 -4.01 -14.46
CA ASN A 603 24.46 -4.75 -15.71
C ASN A 603 23.72 -6.08 -15.55
N MET A 604 22.82 -6.35 -16.48
CA MET A 604 22.05 -7.57 -16.45
C MET A 604 22.93 -8.78 -16.69
N THR A 605 22.88 -9.75 -15.80
CA THR A 605 23.59 -11.01 -16.04
C THR A 605 22.94 -11.77 -17.20
N ARG A 606 23.73 -12.58 -17.92
CA ARG A 606 23.21 -13.41 -19.02
C ARG A 606 22.04 -14.30 -18.60
N LYS A 607 22.10 -14.85 -17.38
CA LYS A 607 21.04 -15.68 -16.81
C LYS A 607 19.75 -14.86 -16.63
N ARG A 608 19.86 -13.65 -16.12
CA ARG A 608 18.71 -12.75 -15.90
C ARG A 608 18.10 -12.30 -17.22
N SER A 609 18.92 -11.90 -18.20
CA SER A 609 18.47 -11.56 -19.55
C SER A 609 17.73 -12.73 -20.22
N GLN A 610 18.24 -13.94 -20.08
CA GLN A 610 17.61 -15.13 -20.66
C GLN A 610 16.27 -15.47 -19.99
N LEU A 611 16.11 -15.24 -18.70
CA LEU A 611 14.89 -15.56 -17.96
C LEU A 611 13.77 -14.55 -18.20
N TYR A 612 14.09 -13.27 -18.28
CA TYR A 612 13.09 -12.20 -18.20
C TYR A 612 12.86 -11.44 -19.50
N GLU A 613 13.78 -11.47 -20.44
CA GLU A 613 13.74 -10.59 -21.61
C GLU A 613 13.81 -11.31 -22.95
N ARG A 614 14.18 -12.57 -22.95
CA ARG A 614 14.45 -13.28 -24.20
C ARG A 614 13.23 -13.30 -25.13
N ALA A 615 12.05 -13.50 -24.59
CA ALA A 615 10.83 -13.52 -25.38
C ALA A 615 10.54 -12.14 -26.02
N ASP A 616 10.83 -11.06 -25.32
CA ASP A 616 10.62 -9.70 -25.79
C ASP A 616 11.71 -9.24 -26.75
N ILE A 617 12.95 -9.66 -26.50
CA ILE A 617 14.07 -9.45 -27.43
C ILE A 617 13.81 -10.21 -28.75
N GLU A 618 13.38 -11.47 -28.66
CA GLU A 618 13.03 -12.29 -29.84
C GLU A 618 11.81 -11.73 -30.59
N ALA A 619 10.87 -11.11 -29.88
CA ALA A 619 9.73 -10.41 -30.47
C ALA A 619 10.07 -9.01 -31.02
N GLY A 620 11.28 -8.52 -30.81
CA GLY A 620 11.71 -7.18 -31.23
C GLY A 620 11.08 -6.03 -30.45
N LEU A 621 10.51 -6.32 -29.30
CA LEU A 621 9.85 -5.32 -28.42
C LEU A 621 10.86 -4.58 -27.55
N VAL A 622 12.01 -5.17 -27.29
CA VAL A 622 13.10 -4.64 -26.45
C VAL A 622 14.44 -4.87 -27.17
N GLU A 623 15.35 -3.92 -27.08
CA GLU A 623 16.73 -4.11 -27.55
C GLU A 623 17.48 -5.06 -26.62
N ASP A 624 18.31 -5.94 -27.18
CA ASP A 624 19.23 -6.77 -26.38
C ASP A 624 20.29 -5.87 -25.74
N THR A 625 20.12 -5.60 -24.44
CA THR A 625 21.02 -4.76 -23.65
C THR A 625 22.06 -5.59 -22.89
N TYR A 626 22.09 -6.90 -23.12
CA TYR A 626 23.07 -7.75 -22.46
C TYR A 626 24.49 -7.35 -22.81
N THR A 627 25.23 -6.91 -21.82
CA THR A 627 26.67 -6.68 -21.91
C THR A 627 27.36 -7.75 -21.05
N PRO A 628 28.19 -8.64 -21.62
CA PRO A 628 28.93 -9.60 -20.83
C PRO A 628 29.76 -8.89 -19.76
N VAL A 629 29.63 -9.30 -18.51
CA VAL A 629 30.54 -8.85 -17.45
C VAL A 629 31.83 -9.65 -17.63
N ASP A 630 32.98 -8.97 -17.67
CA ASP A 630 34.29 -9.60 -17.81
C ASP A 630 34.47 -10.69 -16.74
N GLY A 631 34.44 -11.94 -17.13
CA GLY A 631 34.67 -13.09 -16.26
C GLY A 631 33.60 -14.18 -16.29
N GLU A 632 32.54 -14.08 -17.09
CA GLU A 632 31.62 -15.19 -17.39
C GLU A 632 32.11 -16.09 -18.54
#